data_f478e50e5f7a738c326e3fb7ccce9a81
#
_entry.id   f478e50e5f7a738c326e3fb7ccce9a81
#
_cell.length_a   1.000
_cell.length_b   1.000
_cell.length_c   1.000
_cell.angle_alpha   90.00
_cell.angle_beta   90.00
_cell.angle_gamma   90.00
#
_symmetry.space_group_name_H-M   'P 1'
#
loop_
_entity.id
_entity.type
_entity.pdbx_description
1 polymer ?
#
loop_
_entity_poly.entity_id
_entity_poly.type
_entity_poly.pdbx_seq_one_letter_code
_entity_poly.pdbx_strand_id
1 'polypeptide(L)'
;MEHSKLRAFMMKCNKCSRGWSVDQSDFEKPIITCQNPECNNQFTVYEGLKNGLKFFEDFIPIPFLANDMFNETIDVKIGYETYFNLPESIKKIYKIMIMPMGAFLVGAVDITKKGFRIFTSLPDGGDKSLIGENTKVFIMINAKTDDYNIPWMDMLQFALEQLINEDFLTSILFSEIAFEIYIDMALSEGYRKYGLDEDSISRFLVATELPTKVNPLMWNLYQIKLSKSTSWNNWEKKALKWRNEIAHGSKVGATEDEAKLVYETVVDSIFYFMEGIDKKMKQTNV
;
A
#
# COMPACT_ATOMS: atom_id res chain seq x y z
N MET A 1 -10.81 15.41 -0.65
CA MET A 1 -9.57 14.61 -0.50
C MET A 1 -8.49 15.25 -1.37
N GLU A 2 -7.33 15.58 -0.83
CA GLU A 2 -6.28 16.18 -1.65
C GLU A 2 -5.63 15.12 -2.53
N HIS A 3 -5.87 15.16 -3.82
CA HIS A 3 -5.31 14.26 -4.82
C HIS A 3 -3.76 14.26 -4.83
N SER A 4 -3.16 15.37 -4.37
CA SER A 4 -1.70 15.46 -4.15
C SER A 4 -1.14 14.35 -3.27
N LYS A 5 -1.97 13.75 -2.41
CA LYS A 5 -1.61 12.69 -1.49
C LYS A 5 -1.50 11.31 -2.14
N LEU A 6 -2.05 11.14 -3.35
CA LEU A 6 -2.02 9.88 -4.09
C LEU A 6 -0.86 9.80 -5.11
N ARG A 7 0.04 10.79 -5.14
CA ARG A 7 1.17 10.84 -6.09
C ARG A 7 2.21 9.72 -5.92
N ALA A 8 2.24 9.10 -4.75
CA ALA A 8 3.14 7.96 -4.49
C ALA A 8 2.64 6.65 -5.12
N PHE A 9 1.43 6.63 -5.67
CA PHE A 9 0.87 5.42 -6.25
C PHE A 9 1.27 5.24 -7.70
N MET A 10 1.44 3.98 -8.07
CA MET A 10 1.52 3.58 -9.46
C MET A 10 0.13 3.20 -9.97
N MET A 11 -0.26 3.78 -11.09
CA MET A 11 -1.39 3.27 -11.88
C MET A 11 -0.93 2.04 -12.65
N LYS A 12 -1.82 1.06 -12.80
CA LYS A 12 -1.58 -0.15 -13.59
C LYS A 12 -2.74 -0.42 -14.55
N CYS A 13 -2.40 -0.69 -15.79
CA CYS A 13 -3.39 -1.11 -16.78
C CYS A 13 -3.86 -2.54 -16.48
N ASN A 14 -5.18 -2.75 -16.40
CA ASN A 14 -5.77 -4.07 -16.15
C ASN A 14 -5.66 -5.03 -17.35
N LYS A 15 -5.29 -4.55 -18.54
CA LYS A 15 -5.18 -5.35 -19.76
C LYS A 15 -3.76 -5.84 -20.06
N CYS A 16 -2.74 -4.97 -19.91
CA CYS A 16 -1.35 -5.32 -20.25
C CYS A 16 -0.40 -5.22 -19.05
N SER A 17 -0.91 -4.96 -17.86
CA SER A 17 -0.18 -4.83 -16.60
C SER A 17 0.93 -3.76 -16.57
N ARG A 18 1.06 -2.93 -17.61
CA ARG A 18 2.01 -1.82 -17.59
C ARG A 18 1.64 -0.82 -16.48
N GLY A 19 2.62 -0.47 -15.65
CA GLY A 19 2.48 0.51 -14.59
C GLY A 19 3.21 1.81 -14.90
N TRP A 20 2.72 2.92 -14.35
CA TRP A 20 3.38 4.24 -14.36
C TRP A 20 2.89 5.10 -13.20
N SER A 21 3.67 6.13 -12.85
CA SER A 21 3.32 7.05 -11.77
C SER A 21 2.10 7.90 -12.14
N VAL A 22 1.20 8.12 -11.18
CA VAL A 22 0.06 9.03 -11.34
C VAL A 22 0.53 10.48 -11.28
N ASP A 23 -0.02 11.34 -12.14
CA ASP A 23 0.13 12.79 -12.06
C ASP A 23 -1.15 13.43 -11.53
N GLN A 24 -1.03 14.63 -10.93
CA GLN A 24 -2.20 15.36 -10.43
C GLN A 24 -3.21 15.67 -11.54
N SER A 25 -2.74 15.99 -12.76
CA SER A 25 -3.58 16.24 -13.92
C SER A 25 -4.39 15.01 -14.35
N ASP A 26 -3.99 13.80 -13.96
CA ASP A 26 -4.73 12.59 -14.29
C ASP A 26 -6.08 12.52 -13.58
N PHE A 27 -6.21 13.13 -12.38
CA PHE A 27 -7.48 13.22 -11.66
C PHE A 27 -8.49 14.19 -12.28
N GLU A 28 -8.04 15.06 -13.19
CA GLU A 28 -8.90 15.97 -13.95
C GLU A 28 -9.45 15.31 -15.23
N LYS A 29 -8.81 14.24 -15.69
CA LYS A 29 -9.21 13.49 -16.88
C LYS A 29 -10.33 12.49 -16.53
N PRO A 30 -11.44 12.46 -17.28
CA PRO A 30 -12.49 11.46 -17.06
C PRO A 30 -12.00 10.04 -17.37
N ILE A 31 -11.10 9.91 -18.34
CA ILE A 31 -10.53 8.63 -18.83
C ILE A 31 -9.05 8.82 -19.13
N ILE A 32 -8.27 7.80 -18.76
CA ILE A 32 -6.84 7.69 -19.05
C ILE A 32 -6.65 6.58 -20.06
N THR A 33 -5.79 6.82 -21.05
CA THR A 33 -5.37 5.80 -22.02
C THR A 33 -4.06 5.17 -21.57
N CYS A 34 -3.96 3.84 -21.68
CA CYS A 34 -2.75 3.09 -21.35
C CYS A 34 -1.54 3.63 -22.11
N GLN A 35 -0.41 3.82 -21.41
CA GLN A 35 0.85 4.31 -22.01
C GLN A 35 1.57 3.26 -22.86
N ASN A 36 1.09 2.02 -22.92
CA ASN A 36 1.57 1.04 -23.88
C ASN A 36 0.88 1.28 -25.24
N PRO A 37 1.63 1.68 -26.30
CA PRO A 37 1.04 2.03 -27.59
C PRO A 37 0.29 0.87 -28.27
N GLU A 38 0.63 -0.37 -27.91
CA GLU A 38 -0.01 -1.57 -28.47
C GLU A 38 -1.30 -1.96 -27.70
N CYS A 39 -1.54 -1.37 -26.51
CA CYS A 39 -2.64 -1.78 -25.64
C CYS A 39 -3.93 -0.98 -25.90
N ASN A 40 -3.86 0.33 -26.04
CA ASN A 40 -4.96 1.28 -26.25
C ASN A 40 -6.15 1.12 -25.25
N ASN A 41 -5.93 0.49 -24.09
CA ASN A 41 -6.96 0.31 -23.07
C ASN A 41 -7.27 1.63 -22.38
N GLN A 42 -8.54 1.88 -22.09
CA GLN A 42 -9.03 3.09 -21.44
C GLN A 42 -9.66 2.74 -20.08
N PHE A 43 -9.39 3.54 -19.04
CA PHE A 43 -9.88 3.34 -17.68
C PHE A 43 -9.82 4.65 -16.89
N THR A 44 -10.49 4.71 -15.75
CA THR A 44 -10.43 5.88 -14.85
C THR A 44 -9.12 5.87 -14.04
N VAL A 45 -8.70 7.03 -13.51
CA VAL A 45 -7.54 7.10 -12.62
C VAL A 45 -7.71 6.17 -11.41
N TYR A 46 -8.91 6.07 -10.87
CA TYR A 46 -9.21 5.22 -9.71
C TYR A 46 -9.10 3.72 -10.04
N GLU A 47 -9.54 3.30 -11.22
CA GLU A 47 -9.33 1.92 -11.69
C GLU A 47 -7.85 1.62 -11.87
N GLY A 48 -7.06 2.54 -12.44
CA GLY A 48 -5.63 2.39 -12.59
C GLY A 48 -4.90 2.28 -11.25
N LEU A 49 -5.22 3.12 -10.28
CA LEU A 49 -4.67 3.09 -8.92
C LEU A 49 -5.06 1.80 -8.19
N LYS A 50 -6.33 1.43 -8.24
CA LYS A 50 -6.84 0.18 -7.67
C LYS A 50 -6.06 -1.03 -8.19
N ASN A 51 -5.84 -1.10 -9.50
CA ASN A 51 -5.06 -2.17 -10.12
C ASN A 51 -3.57 -2.12 -9.73
N GLY A 52 -3.03 -0.95 -9.45
CA GLY A 52 -1.66 -0.78 -8.95
C GLY A 52 -1.45 -1.36 -7.54
N LEU A 53 -2.51 -1.41 -6.73
CA LEU A 53 -2.48 -1.92 -5.35
C LEU A 53 -2.84 -3.41 -5.23
N LYS A 54 -3.45 -4.03 -6.25
CA LYS A 54 -3.77 -5.46 -6.21
C LYS A 54 -2.51 -6.30 -6.19
N PHE A 55 -2.58 -7.42 -5.48
CA PHE A 55 -1.52 -8.40 -5.43
C PHE A 55 -1.43 -9.16 -6.76
N PHE A 56 -0.19 -9.29 -7.28
CA PHE A 56 0.12 -10.08 -8.47
C PHE A 56 1.29 -11.00 -8.14
N GLU A 57 1.14 -12.30 -8.34
CA GLU A 57 2.14 -13.32 -8.01
C GLU A 57 3.50 -13.08 -8.69
N ASP A 58 3.49 -12.60 -9.94
CA ASP A 58 4.70 -12.33 -10.71
C ASP A 58 5.37 -10.98 -10.38
N PHE A 59 4.85 -10.22 -9.42
CA PHE A 59 5.32 -8.88 -9.13
C PHE A 59 5.59 -8.67 -7.65
N ILE A 60 6.85 -8.42 -7.30
CA ILE A 60 7.20 -7.98 -5.96
C ILE A 60 6.66 -6.55 -5.78
N PRO A 61 5.64 -6.33 -4.94
CA PRO A 61 5.04 -5.01 -4.83
C PRO A 61 6.06 -3.98 -4.36
N ILE A 62 6.19 -2.90 -5.14
CA ILE A 62 6.90 -1.73 -4.67
C ILE A 62 6.05 -1.11 -3.56
N PRO A 63 6.61 -0.76 -2.41
CA PRO A 63 5.87 -0.11 -1.34
C PRO A 63 5.21 1.16 -1.85
N PHE A 64 3.89 1.21 -1.86
CA PHE A 64 3.12 2.33 -2.40
C PHE A 64 3.16 3.58 -1.51
N LEU A 65 3.72 3.47 -0.30
CA LEU A 65 3.93 4.59 0.61
C LEU A 65 5.31 5.25 0.50
N ALA A 66 6.22 4.63 -0.26
CA ALA A 66 7.51 5.26 -0.52
C ALA A 66 7.31 6.47 -1.43
N ASN A 67 7.69 7.65 -0.94
CA ASN A 67 7.66 8.89 -1.72
C ASN A 67 9.01 9.23 -2.33
N ASP A 68 10.04 8.44 -1.98
CA ASP A 68 11.38 8.62 -2.52
C ASP A 68 12.10 7.29 -2.70
N MET A 69 13.02 7.26 -3.65
CA MET A 69 13.83 6.10 -3.97
C MET A 69 15.31 6.52 -4.05
N PHE A 70 16.11 6.03 -3.10
CA PHE A 70 17.54 6.26 -3.06
C PHE A 70 18.27 5.12 -3.75
N ASN A 71 19.19 5.46 -4.64
CA ASN A 71 20.04 4.51 -5.35
C ASN A 71 21.49 4.88 -5.13
N GLU A 72 22.32 3.94 -4.70
CA GLU A 72 23.73 4.16 -4.50
C GLU A 72 24.53 2.90 -4.87
N THR A 73 25.74 3.12 -5.39
CA THR A 73 26.72 2.05 -5.63
C THR A 73 27.89 2.28 -4.69
N ILE A 74 28.19 1.30 -3.85
CA ILE A 74 29.30 1.38 -2.89
C ILE A 74 30.33 0.29 -3.11
N ASP A 75 31.56 0.58 -2.71
CA ASP A 75 32.65 -0.40 -2.66
C ASP A 75 32.53 -1.26 -1.39
N VAL A 76 32.65 -2.55 -1.54
CA VAL A 76 32.64 -3.53 -0.45
C VAL A 76 33.78 -4.54 -0.65
N LYS A 77 34.16 -5.27 0.41
CA LYS A 77 35.13 -6.38 0.33
C LYS A 77 34.43 -7.71 0.50
N ILE A 78 34.67 -8.64 -0.39
CA ILE A 78 34.10 -10.00 -0.33
C ILE A 78 34.52 -10.69 0.97
N GLY A 79 33.55 -11.22 1.73
CA GLY A 79 33.76 -11.89 3.01
C GLY A 79 33.83 -10.94 4.22
N TYR A 80 33.57 -9.66 4.04
CA TYR A 80 33.62 -8.67 5.11
C TYR A 80 32.27 -7.93 5.24
N GLU A 81 32.05 -7.35 6.41
CA GLU A 81 30.90 -6.44 6.66
C GLU A 81 31.28 -5.00 6.32
N THR A 82 30.32 -4.28 5.74
CA THR A 82 30.41 -2.85 5.46
C THR A 82 29.19 -2.16 6.04
N TYR A 83 29.35 -1.07 6.79
CA TYR A 83 28.23 -0.30 7.31
C TYR A 83 27.81 0.77 6.28
N PHE A 84 26.53 0.78 5.96
CA PHE A 84 25.92 1.78 5.09
C PHE A 84 25.14 2.78 5.93
N ASN A 85 25.50 4.07 5.83
CA ASN A 85 24.77 5.14 6.50
C ASN A 85 23.58 5.59 5.65
N LEU A 86 22.40 5.67 6.28
CA LEU A 86 21.22 6.19 5.61
C LEU A 86 21.25 7.72 5.57
N PRO A 87 20.74 8.34 4.49
CA PRO A 87 20.48 9.78 4.45
C PRO A 87 19.57 10.21 5.62
N GLU A 88 19.89 11.34 6.25
CA GLU A 88 19.11 11.89 7.39
C GLU A 88 17.66 12.24 7.02
N SER A 89 17.39 12.47 5.74
CA SER A 89 16.04 12.73 5.23
C SER A 89 15.10 11.52 5.34
N ILE A 90 15.62 10.31 5.50
CA ILE A 90 14.80 9.10 5.58
C ILE A 90 14.09 9.03 6.93
N LYS A 91 12.76 9.06 6.91
CA LYS A 91 11.88 8.91 8.09
C LYS A 91 11.50 7.46 8.33
N LYS A 92 11.23 6.71 7.25
CA LYS A 92 10.84 5.29 7.28
C LYS A 92 11.36 4.59 6.04
N ILE A 93 11.88 3.38 6.22
CA ILE A 93 12.27 2.45 5.14
C ILE A 93 11.12 1.48 4.94
N TYR A 94 10.72 1.27 3.68
CA TYR A 94 9.76 0.26 3.30
C TYR A 94 10.41 -0.96 2.65
N LYS A 95 11.47 -0.74 1.87
CA LYS A 95 12.18 -1.83 1.19
C LYS A 95 13.64 -1.47 0.95
N ILE A 96 14.50 -2.44 1.18
CA ILE A 96 15.91 -2.39 0.79
C ILE A 96 16.13 -3.51 -0.22
N MET A 97 16.72 -3.20 -1.35
CA MET A 97 17.26 -4.16 -2.30
C MET A 97 18.75 -3.92 -2.42
N ILE A 98 19.53 -4.99 -2.28
CA ILE A 98 20.97 -4.95 -2.46
C ILE A 98 21.31 -5.98 -3.54
N MET A 99 21.98 -5.52 -4.60
CA MET A 99 22.35 -6.37 -5.72
C MET A 99 23.86 -6.43 -5.85
N PRO A 100 24.44 -7.64 -5.88
CA PRO A 100 25.87 -7.79 -6.12
C PRO A 100 26.20 -7.40 -7.57
N MET A 101 27.29 -6.68 -7.78
CA MET A 101 27.81 -6.38 -9.11
C MET A 101 28.95 -7.37 -9.47
N GLY A 102 28.74 -8.66 -9.19
CA GLY A 102 29.70 -9.73 -9.44
C GLY A 102 29.19 -11.09 -8.95
N ALA A 103 30.05 -12.11 -9.00
CA ALA A 103 29.72 -13.49 -8.64
C ALA A 103 29.88 -13.75 -7.12
N PHE A 104 29.14 -13.04 -6.28
CA PHE A 104 29.13 -13.22 -4.83
C PHE A 104 27.71 -13.01 -4.28
N LEU A 105 27.47 -13.44 -3.05
CA LEU A 105 26.21 -13.23 -2.35
C LEU A 105 26.28 -11.97 -1.49
N VAL A 106 25.17 -11.29 -1.34
CA VAL A 106 25.05 -10.09 -0.53
C VAL A 106 23.75 -10.10 0.26
N GLY A 107 23.79 -9.55 1.48
CA GLY A 107 22.60 -9.37 2.31
C GLY A 107 22.75 -8.16 3.23
N ALA A 108 21.65 -7.75 3.86
CA ALA A 108 21.61 -6.70 4.86
C ALA A 108 21.16 -7.28 6.20
N VAL A 109 21.79 -6.78 7.28
CA VAL A 109 21.41 -7.10 8.67
C VAL A 109 21.41 -5.83 9.51
N ASP A 110 20.81 -5.90 10.69
CA ASP A 110 20.76 -4.81 11.68
C ASP A 110 20.24 -3.49 11.10
N ILE A 111 19.14 -3.57 10.36
CA ILE A 111 18.51 -2.40 9.75
C ILE A 111 17.95 -1.50 10.85
N THR A 112 18.44 -0.28 10.90
CA THR A 112 18.06 0.77 11.85
C THR A 112 17.69 2.04 11.11
N LYS A 113 17.20 3.06 11.83
CA LYS A 113 16.96 4.40 11.25
C LYS A 113 18.24 5.13 10.82
N LYS A 114 19.42 4.69 11.27
CA LYS A 114 20.69 5.35 10.95
C LYS A 114 21.45 4.65 9.82
N GLY A 115 21.18 3.38 9.59
CA GLY A 115 21.88 2.58 8.59
C GLY A 115 21.70 1.09 8.83
N PHE A 116 22.45 0.30 8.07
CA PHE A 116 22.45 -1.15 8.16
C PHE A 116 23.83 -1.71 7.79
N ARG A 117 24.08 -2.94 8.21
CA ARG A 117 25.30 -3.65 7.82
C ARG A 117 25.03 -4.47 6.56
N ILE A 118 25.95 -4.37 5.61
CA ILE A 118 25.98 -5.20 4.40
C ILE A 118 27.04 -6.25 4.62
N PHE A 119 26.68 -7.50 4.49
CA PHE A 119 27.64 -8.60 4.47
C PHE A 119 27.72 -9.19 3.06
N THR A 120 28.90 -9.69 2.74
CA THR A 120 29.17 -10.34 1.47
C THR A 120 29.76 -11.71 1.72
N SER A 121 29.45 -12.69 0.89
CA SER A 121 30.01 -14.05 0.96
C SER A 121 30.15 -14.65 -0.43
N LEU A 122 30.92 -15.70 -0.54
CA LEU A 122 30.98 -16.48 -1.76
C LEU A 122 29.85 -17.52 -1.77
N PRO A 123 29.28 -17.85 -2.93
CA PRO A 123 28.42 -19.00 -3.06
C PRO A 123 29.18 -20.30 -2.80
N ASP A 124 28.45 -21.38 -2.52
CA ASP A 124 29.03 -22.71 -2.33
C ASP A 124 29.86 -23.10 -3.55
N GLY A 125 31.13 -23.51 -3.30
CA GLY A 125 32.09 -23.83 -4.35
C GLY A 125 32.78 -22.61 -5.00
N GLY A 126 32.56 -21.41 -4.50
CA GLY A 126 33.16 -20.18 -5.01
C GLY A 126 34.66 -20.12 -4.79
N ASP A 127 35.37 -19.35 -5.62
CA ASP A 127 36.83 -19.18 -5.56
C ASP A 127 37.24 -18.40 -4.31
N LYS A 128 37.82 -19.11 -3.34
CA LYS A 128 38.26 -18.52 -2.05
C LYS A 128 39.36 -17.44 -2.20
N SER A 129 40.04 -17.35 -3.33
CA SER A 129 41.00 -16.28 -3.60
C SER A 129 40.37 -14.91 -3.69
N LEU A 130 39.06 -14.84 -3.96
CA LEU A 130 38.30 -13.59 -4.02
C LEU A 130 37.99 -12.99 -2.65
N ILE A 131 38.18 -13.69 -1.55
CA ILE A 131 37.95 -13.16 -0.20
C ILE A 131 38.94 -12.02 0.08
N GLY A 132 38.40 -10.84 0.40
CA GLY A 132 39.17 -9.61 0.61
C GLY A 132 39.33 -8.74 -0.63
N GLU A 133 38.96 -9.22 -1.80
CA GLU A 133 38.93 -8.41 -3.03
C GLU A 133 37.87 -7.33 -2.95
N ASN A 134 38.19 -6.15 -3.51
CA ASN A 134 37.24 -5.06 -3.63
C ASN A 134 36.25 -5.35 -4.74
N THR A 135 34.97 -5.12 -4.46
CA THR A 135 33.87 -5.25 -5.41
C THR A 135 32.82 -4.18 -5.15
N LYS A 136 31.74 -4.18 -5.91
CA LYS A 136 30.66 -3.20 -5.77
C LYS A 136 29.31 -3.86 -5.51
N VAL A 137 28.48 -3.19 -4.74
CA VAL A 137 27.07 -3.50 -4.59
C VAL A 137 26.24 -2.30 -4.97
N PHE A 138 25.13 -2.56 -5.65
CA PHE A 138 24.11 -1.56 -5.90
C PHE A 138 23.03 -1.67 -4.83
N ILE A 139 22.70 -0.54 -4.20
CA ILE A 139 21.70 -0.44 -3.15
C ILE A 139 20.53 0.39 -3.68
N MET A 140 19.32 -0.12 -3.50
CA MET A 140 18.08 0.62 -3.76
C MET A 140 17.25 0.63 -2.47
N ILE A 141 16.83 1.80 -2.03
CA ILE A 141 16.03 1.99 -0.81
C ILE A 141 14.76 2.73 -1.19
N ASN A 142 13.61 2.08 -1.03
CA ASN A 142 12.32 2.74 -1.09
C ASN A 142 11.98 3.26 0.30
N ALA A 143 11.85 4.57 0.44
CA ALA A 143 11.73 5.24 1.72
C ALA A 143 10.66 6.33 1.73
N LYS A 144 10.29 6.73 2.93
CA LYS A 144 9.49 7.92 3.21
C LYS A 144 10.40 9.00 3.77
N THR A 145 10.35 10.18 3.18
CA THR A 145 11.17 11.34 3.57
C THR A 145 10.34 12.47 4.17
N ASP A 146 9.03 12.47 3.99
CA ASP A 146 8.11 13.43 4.58
C ASP A 146 7.49 12.93 5.90
N ASP A 147 6.91 13.84 6.68
CA ASP A 147 6.18 13.52 7.91
C ASP A 147 4.70 13.24 7.67
N TYR A 148 4.28 13.27 6.40
CA TYR A 148 2.90 13.04 6.05
C TYR A 148 2.52 11.58 6.27
N ASN A 149 1.54 11.33 7.12
CA ASN A 149 1.04 9.99 7.42
C ASN A 149 -0.41 9.83 6.98
N ILE A 150 -0.68 8.74 6.30
CA ILE A 150 -2.04 8.32 5.94
C ILE A 150 -2.31 6.97 6.63
N PRO A 151 -2.94 6.98 7.82
CA PRO A 151 -3.01 5.78 8.66
C PRO A 151 -3.59 4.55 7.97
N TRP A 152 -4.65 4.70 7.15
CA TRP A 152 -5.24 3.57 6.44
C TRP A 152 -4.28 2.97 5.40
N MET A 153 -3.43 3.79 4.76
CA MET A 153 -2.44 3.31 3.81
C MET A 153 -1.30 2.56 4.49
N ASP A 154 -0.84 3.04 5.66
CA ASP A 154 0.15 2.32 6.45
C ASP A 154 -0.37 0.93 6.86
N MET A 155 -1.65 0.83 7.25
CA MET A 155 -2.26 -0.47 7.59
C MET A 155 -2.44 -1.37 6.36
N LEU A 156 -2.82 -0.80 5.22
CA LEU A 156 -2.96 -1.56 3.98
C LEU A 156 -1.60 -2.06 3.46
N GLN A 157 -0.54 -1.23 3.54
CA GLN A 157 0.83 -1.65 3.24
C GLN A 157 1.28 -2.79 4.16
N PHE A 158 1.02 -2.66 5.46
CA PHE A 158 1.35 -3.70 6.42
C PHE A 158 0.59 -5.00 6.14
N ALA A 159 -0.71 -4.93 5.80
CA ALA A 159 -1.49 -6.09 5.40
C ALA A 159 -0.90 -6.80 4.18
N LEU A 160 -0.43 -6.05 3.18
CA LEU A 160 0.23 -6.59 2.00
C LEU A 160 1.57 -7.27 2.35
N GLU A 161 2.37 -6.67 3.23
CA GLU A 161 3.61 -7.26 3.73
C GLU A 161 3.35 -8.59 4.46
N GLN A 162 2.28 -8.66 5.28
CA GLN A 162 1.90 -9.90 5.95
C GLN A 162 1.40 -10.97 4.97
N LEU A 163 0.67 -10.58 3.92
CA LEU A 163 0.26 -11.50 2.85
C LEU A 163 1.49 -12.14 2.17
N ILE A 164 2.51 -11.33 1.85
CA ILE A 164 3.75 -11.78 1.24
C ILE A 164 4.56 -12.69 2.19
N ASN A 165 4.52 -12.39 3.50
CA ASN A 165 5.22 -13.17 4.52
C ASN A 165 4.42 -14.40 4.99
N GLU A 166 3.32 -14.74 4.31
CA GLU A 166 2.46 -15.90 4.60
C GLU A 166 1.76 -15.83 5.97
N ASP A 167 1.72 -14.66 6.61
CA ASP A 167 0.89 -14.41 7.81
C ASP A 167 -0.52 -13.95 7.41
N PHE A 168 -1.30 -14.90 6.92
CA PHE A 168 -2.61 -14.65 6.31
C PHE A 168 -3.66 -14.12 7.28
N LEU A 169 -3.63 -14.56 8.56
CA LEU A 169 -4.55 -14.05 9.58
C LEU A 169 -4.30 -12.57 9.85
N THR A 170 -3.05 -12.21 10.03
CA THR A 170 -2.65 -10.81 10.26
C THR A 170 -2.96 -9.95 9.03
N SER A 171 -2.74 -10.45 7.83
CA SER A 171 -3.11 -9.76 6.59
C SER A 171 -4.61 -9.44 6.53
N ILE A 172 -5.49 -10.41 6.82
CA ILE A 172 -6.95 -10.22 6.87
C ILE A 172 -7.31 -9.13 7.89
N LEU A 173 -6.78 -9.23 9.10
CA LEU A 173 -7.08 -8.30 10.19
C LEU A 173 -6.69 -6.86 9.83
N PHE A 174 -5.48 -6.66 9.35
CA PHE A 174 -4.97 -5.31 9.02
C PHE A 174 -5.59 -4.73 7.74
N SER A 175 -6.02 -5.56 6.79
CA SER A 175 -6.83 -5.10 5.67
C SER A 175 -8.13 -4.44 6.14
N GLU A 176 -8.87 -5.09 7.03
CA GLU A 176 -10.13 -4.55 7.57
C GLU A 176 -9.90 -3.33 8.47
N ILE A 177 -8.83 -3.29 9.26
CA ILE A 177 -8.44 -2.10 10.03
C ILE A 177 -8.16 -0.93 9.09
N ALA A 178 -7.47 -1.15 7.98
CA ALA A 178 -7.23 -0.13 6.97
C ALA A 178 -8.55 0.44 6.41
N PHE A 179 -9.51 -0.43 6.12
CA PHE A 179 -10.82 -0.03 5.64
C PHE A 179 -11.60 0.78 6.68
N GLU A 180 -11.64 0.32 7.93
CA GLU A 180 -12.32 1.03 9.02
C GLU A 180 -11.73 2.43 9.23
N ILE A 181 -10.40 2.56 9.27
CA ILE A 181 -9.71 3.86 9.39
C ILE A 181 -10.08 4.77 8.20
N TYR A 182 -10.07 4.24 6.96
CA TYR A 182 -10.45 5.03 5.79
C TYR A 182 -11.88 5.56 5.89
N ILE A 183 -12.84 4.72 6.28
CA ILE A 183 -14.25 5.11 6.44
C ILE A 183 -14.40 6.17 7.54
N ASP A 184 -13.74 5.99 8.68
CA ASP A 184 -13.79 6.96 9.78
C ASP A 184 -13.20 8.31 9.38
N MET A 185 -12.10 8.32 8.65
CA MET A 185 -11.52 9.56 8.10
C MET A 185 -12.47 10.25 7.11
N ALA A 186 -13.09 9.50 6.20
CA ALA A 186 -14.03 10.05 5.22
C ALA A 186 -15.29 10.64 5.90
N LEU A 187 -15.86 9.91 6.88
CA LEU A 187 -17.00 10.39 7.65
C LEU A 187 -16.64 11.60 8.50
N SER A 188 -15.49 11.60 9.16
CA SER A 188 -15.02 12.74 9.96
C SER A 188 -14.86 14.00 9.09
N GLU A 189 -14.26 13.89 7.90
CA GLU A 189 -14.16 15.01 6.96
C GLU A 189 -15.55 15.54 6.55
N GLY A 190 -16.48 14.63 6.28
CA GLY A 190 -17.85 14.98 5.95
C GLY A 190 -18.57 15.71 7.08
N TYR A 191 -18.57 15.16 8.29
CA TYR A 191 -19.25 15.77 9.44
C TYR A 191 -18.61 17.10 9.85
N ARG A 192 -17.30 17.24 9.75
CA ARG A 192 -16.61 18.52 9.99
C ARG A 192 -17.10 19.63 9.06
N LYS A 193 -17.40 19.32 7.80
CA LYS A 193 -17.98 20.29 6.85
C LYS A 193 -19.39 20.75 7.25
N TYR A 194 -20.11 19.93 8.03
CA TYR A 194 -21.39 20.30 8.62
C TYR A 194 -21.27 20.98 9.99
N GLY A 195 -20.05 21.30 10.44
CA GLY A 195 -19.80 22.07 11.65
C GLY A 195 -19.80 21.27 12.96
N LEU A 196 -19.71 19.92 12.90
CA LEU A 196 -19.53 19.10 14.10
C LEU A 196 -18.10 19.24 14.60
N ASP A 197 -17.94 19.29 15.93
CA ASP A 197 -16.64 19.29 16.59
C ASP A 197 -16.00 17.89 16.63
N GLU A 198 -14.67 17.85 16.80
CA GLU A 198 -13.88 16.59 16.74
C GLU A 198 -14.29 15.59 17.85
N ASP A 199 -14.60 16.07 19.06
CA ASP A 199 -14.99 15.21 20.17
C ASP A 199 -16.33 14.52 19.90
N SER A 200 -17.32 15.28 19.38
CA SER A 200 -18.63 14.76 19.00
C SER A 200 -18.50 13.73 17.85
N ILE A 201 -17.71 14.04 16.83
CA ILE A 201 -17.43 13.12 15.72
C ILE A 201 -16.80 11.84 16.24
N SER A 202 -15.74 11.94 17.03
CA SER A 202 -15.02 10.78 17.56
C SER A 202 -15.93 9.88 18.38
N ARG A 203 -16.68 10.43 19.33
CA ARG A 203 -17.63 9.65 20.17
C ARG A 203 -18.70 8.96 19.33
N PHE A 204 -19.23 9.66 18.33
CA PHE A 204 -20.25 9.11 17.44
C PHE A 204 -19.72 7.95 16.60
N LEU A 205 -18.54 8.10 15.98
CA LEU A 205 -17.96 7.08 15.14
C LEU A 205 -17.51 5.85 15.94
N VAL A 206 -16.92 6.02 17.12
CA VAL A 206 -16.54 4.91 18.01
C VAL A 206 -17.75 4.08 18.44
N ALA A 207 -18.90 4.73 18.70
CA ALA A 207 -20.14 4.05 19.09
C ALA A 207 -20.90 3.41 17.91
N THR A 208 -20.45 3.61 16.68
CA THR A 208 -21.17 3.17 15.48
C THR A 208 -20.50 1.97 14.83
N GLU A 209 -21.26 0.92 14.58
CA GLU A 209 -20.78 -0.28 13.90
C GLU A 209 -20.43 -0.02 12.42
N LEU A 210 -19.42 -0.72 11.90
CA LEU A 210 -18.91 -0.53 10.55
C LEU A 210 -19.98 -0.71 9.44
N PRO A 211 -20.91 -1.67 9.48
CA PRO A 211 -22.01 -1.76 8.51
C PRO A 211 -22.89 -0.50 8.43
N THR A 212 -23.11 0.15 9.57
CA THR A 212 -23.85 1.42 9.65
C THR A 212 -23.02 2.55 9.04
N LYS A 213 -21.73 2.59 9.29
CA LYS A 213 -20.82 3.59 8.72
C LYS A 213 -20.84 3.53 7.18
N VAL A 214 -20.64 2.35 6.59
CA VAL A 214 -20.47 2.17 5.12
C VAL A 214 -21.77 2.24 4.31
N ASN A 215 -22.92 2.18 4.94
CA ASN A 215 -24.22 2.27 4.25
C ASN A 215 -25.02 3.51 4.67
N PRO A 216 -25.70 3.59 5.83
CA PRO A 216 -26.49 4.77 6.18
C PRO A 216 -25.67 6.05 6.26
N LEU A 217 -24.50 6.06 6.94
CA LEU A 217 -23.78 7.29 7.18
C LEU A 217 -23.10 7.82 5.90
N MET A 218 -22.44 6.96 5.14
CA MET A 218 -21.85 7.35 3.85
C MET A 218 -22.94 7.79 2.86
N TRP A 219 -24.13 7.18 2.91
CA TRP A 219 -25.27 7.63 2.10
C TRP A 219 -25.73 9.04 2.50
N ASN A 220 -25.86 9.31 3.78
CA ASN A 220 -26.33 10.62 4.26
C ASN A 220 -25.38 11.76 3.84
N LEU A 221 -24.06 11.52 3.90
CA LEU A 221 -23.06 12.54 3.57
C LEU A 221 -22.78 12.65 2.07
N TYR A 222 -22.63 11.51 1.40
CA TYR A 222 -22.07 11.47 0.04
C TYR A 222 -23.00 10.83 -1.00
N GLN A 223 -24.15 10.30 -0.59
CA GLN A 223 -25.10 9.56 -1.44
C GLN A 223 -24.50 8.26 -2.01
N ILE A 224 -23.58 7.64 -1.26
CA ILE A 224 -22.88 6.41 -1.63
C ILE A 224 -23.11 5.37 -0.53
N LYS A 225 -23.30 4.10 -0.92
CA LYS A 225 -23.38 2.97 0.01
C LYS A 225 -22.60 1.79 -0.54
N LEU A 226 -21.86 1.10 0.32
CA LEU A 226 -21.09 -0.09 -0.06
C LEU A 226 -21.98 -1.20 -0.61
N SER A 227 -23.22 -1.32 -0.14
CA SER A 227 -24.20 -2.30 -0.63
C SER A 227 -24.57 -2.14 -2.11
N LYS A 228 -24.14 -1.07 -2.78
CA LYS A 228 -24.29 -0.85 -4.23
C LYS A 228 -23.01 -1.18 -5.02
N SER A 229 -21.92 -1.47 -4.35
CA SER A 229 -20.66 -1.86 -5.01
C SER A 229 -20.63 -3.35 -5.36
N THR A 230 -19.75 -3.71 -6.28
CA THR A 230 -19.47 -5.12 -6.63
C THR A 230 -18.76 -5.87 -5.52
N SER A 231 -18.04 -5.17 -4.62
CA SER A 231 -17.32 -5.76 -3.49
C SER A 231 -18.22 -6.14 -2.30
N TRP A 232 -19.49 -5.64 -2.25
CA TRP A 232 -20.36 -5.80 -1.09
C TRP A 232 -20.47 -7.24 -0.56
N ASN A 233 -20.79 -8.19 -1.44
CA ASN A 233 -21.00 -9.59 -1.01
C ASN A 233 -19.74 -10.22 -0.40
N ASN A 234 -18.57 -9.94 -0.98
CA ASN A 234 -17.31 -10.44 -0.44
C ASN A 234 -16.97 -9.73 0.87
N TRP A 235 -17.21 -8.43 0.95
CA TRP A 235 -16.96 -7.67 2.15
C TRP A 235 -17.83 -8.14 3.33
N GLU A 236 -19.17 -8.16 3.16
CA GLU A 236 -20.10 -8.51 4.24
C GLU A 236 -19.96 -9.96 4.70
N LYS A 237 -19.92 -10.91 3.74
CA LYS A 237 -20.00 -12.34 4.03
C LYS A 237 -18.65 -12.99 4.33
N LYS A 238 -17.55 -12.34 3.96
CA LYS A 238 -16.20 -12.89 4.14
C LYS A 238 -15.30 -11.95 4.92
N ALA A 239 -14.94 -10.79 4.39
CA ALA A 239 -13.96 -9.90 4.99
C ALA A 239 -14.35 -9.48 6.43
N LEU A 240 -15.51 -8.85 6.60
CA LEU A 240 -16.03 -8.44 7.91
C LEU A 240 -16.25 -9.65 8.85
N LYS A 241 -16.82 -10.72 8.33
CA LYS A 241 -17.06 -11.95 9.11
C LYS A 241 -15.75 -12.54 9.61
N TRP A 242 -14.77 -12.77 8.74
CA TRP A 242 -13.50 -13.38 9.12
C TRP A 242 -12.69 -12.48 10.05
N ARG A 243 -12.69 -11.16 9.82
CA ARG A 243 -12.08 -10.21 10.76
C ARG A 243 -12.65 -10.36 12.17
N ASN A 244 -13.97 -10.47 12.32
CA ASN A 244 -14.60 -10.64 13.60
C ASN A 244 -14.27 -12.02 14.22
N GLU A 245 -14.28 -13.08 13.42
CA GLU A 245 -13.90 -14.42 13.88
C GLU A 245 -12.43 -14.48 14.36
N ILE A 246 -11.51 -13.80 13.66
CA ILE A 246 -10.11 -13.68 14.08
C ILE A 246 -10.00 -12.89 15.38
N ALA A 247 -10.65 -11.73 15.47
CA ALA A 247 -10.61 -10.87 16.65
C ALA A 247 -11.17 -11.55 17.91
N HIS A 248 -12.14 -12.45 17.74
CA HIS A 248 -12.72 -13.24 18.84
C HIS A 248 -12.05 -14.61 19.05
N GLY A 249 -11.00 -14.93 18.29
CA GLY A 249 -10.25 -16.19 18.40
C GLY A 249 -10.98 -17.43 17.91
N SER A 250 -12.09 -17.29 17.18
CA SER A 250 -12.84 -18.41 16.60
C SER A 250 -12.29 -18.87 15.24
N LYS A 251 -11.54 -18.02 14.54
CA LYS A 251 -10.78 -18.38 13.33
C LYS A 251 -9.28 -18.32 13.65
N VAL A 252 -8.64 -19.49 13.66
CA VAL A 252 -7.23 -19.66 14.07
C VAL A 252 -6.29 -19.97 12.88
N GLY A 253 -6.80 -20.00 11.66
CA GLY A 253 -6.04 -20.21 10.44
C GLY A 253 -6.73 -19.56 9.24
N ALA A 254 -5.94 -19.17 8.25
CA ALA A 254 -6.42 -18.67 6.96
C ALA A 254 -5.52 -19.19 5.84
N THR A 255 -6.07 -19.23 4.61
CA THR A 255 -5.32 -19.56 3.40
C THR A 255 -4.89 -18.28 2.69
N GLU A 256 -3.93 -18.41 1.78
CA GLU A 256 -3.51 -17.32 0.88
C GLU A 256 -4.68 -16.74 0.10
N ASP A 257 -5.53 -17.60 -0.50
CA ASP A 257 -6.70 -17.19 -1.26
C ASP A 257 -7.70 -16.38 -0.41
N GLU A 258 -7.89 -16.76 0.85
CA GLU A 258 -8.75 -16.01 1.79
C GLU A 258 -8.16 -14.63 2.08
N ALA A 259 -6.87 -14.56 2.40
CA ALA A 259 -6.19 -13.30 2.69
C ALA A 259 -6.15 -12.37 1.46
N LYS A 260 -5.81 -12.91 0.30
CA LYS A 260 -5.82 -12.20 -0.99
C LYS A 260 -7.20 -11.66 -1.32
N LEU A 261 -8.25 -12.48 -1.16
CA LEU A 261 -9.63 -12.06 -1.39
C LEU A 261 -10.02 -10.89 -0.48
N VAL A 262 -9.68 -10.93 0.81
CA VAL A 262 -10.00 -9.85 1.75
C VAL A 262 -9.24 -8.59 1.40
N TYR A 263 -7.93 -8.68 1.18
CA TYR A 263 -7.10 -7.56 0.78
C TYR A 263 -7.65 -6.85 -0.47
N GLU A 264 -7.93 -7.60 -1.54
CA GLU A 264 -8.47 -7.05 -2.79
C GLU A 264 -9.89 -6.49 -2.62
N THR A 265 -10.73 -7.12 -1.80
CA THR A 265 -12.08 -6.62 -1.48
C THR A 265 -12.02 -5.28 -0.76
N VAL A 266 -11.08 -5.12 0.17
CA VAL A 266 -10.83 -3.86 0.89
C VAL A 266 -10.34 -2.78 -0.07
N VAL A 267 -9.36 -3.09 -0.91
CA VAL A 267 -8.89 -2.16 -1.96
C VAL A 267 -10.05 -1.71 -2.85
N ASP A 268 -10.83 -2.65 -3.37
CA ASP A 268 -12.00 -2.35 -4.22
C ASP A 268 -13.02 -1.44 -3.49
N SER A 269 -13.24 -1.68 -2.20
CA SER A 269 -14.20 -0.91 -1.39
C SER A 269 -13.71 0.51 -1.10
N ILE A 270 -12.43 0.68 -0.76
CA ILE A 270 -11.81 2.00 -0.54
C ILE A 270 -11.91 2.84 -1.83
N PHE A 271 -11.51 2.28 -2.96
CA PHE A 271 -11.53 3.02 -4.24
C PHE A 271 -12.94 3.29 -4.74
N TYR A 272 -13.91 2.43 -4.46
CA TYR A 272 -15.32 2.70 -4.72
C TYR A 272 -15.82 3.96 -3.98
N PHE A 273 -15.52 4.08 -2.71
CA PHE A 273 -15.87 5.29 -1.95
C PHE A 273 -15.07 6.51 -2.39
N MET A 274 -13.79 6.35 -2.65
CA MET A 274 -12.90 7.44 -3.07
C MET A 274 -13.40 8.10 -4.36
N GLU A 275 -13.69 7.29 -5.37
CA GLU A 275 -14.24 7.74 -6.66
C GLU A 275 -15.61 8.38 -6.49
N GLY A 276 -16.49 7.79 -5.67
CA GLY A 276 -17.83 8.30 -5.44
C GLY A 276 -17.82 9.63 -4.69
N ILE A 277 -16.97 9.78 -3.67
CA ILE A 277 -16.80 11.05 -2.93
C ILE A 277 -16.28 12.14 -3.87
N ASP A 278 -15.27 11.84 -4.69
CA ASP A 278 -14.72 12.81 -5.65
C ASP A 278 -15.77 13.29 -6.64
N LYS A 279 -16.56 12.38 -7.23
CA LYS A 279 -17.67 12.71 -8.12
C LYS A 279 -18.69 13.64 -7.44
N LYS A 280 -19.05 13.33 -6.17
CA LYS A 280 -20.01 14.14 -5.41
C LYS A 280 -19.48 15.53 -5.12
N MET A 281 -18.23 15.65 -4.73
CA MET A 281 -17.58 16.92 -4.43
C MET A 281 -17.49 17.83 -5.67
N LYS A 282 -17.17 17.27 -6.83
CA LYS A 282 -17.14 18.01 -8.10
C LYS A 282 -18.54 18.54 -8.50
N GLN A 283 -19.60 17.79 -8.20
CA GLN A 283 -20.98 18.23 -8.47
C GLN A 283 -21.47 19.35 -7.55
N THR A 284 -20.93 19.44 -6.33
CA THR A 284 -21.37 20.43 -5.34
C THR A 284 -20.64 21.78 -5.48
N ASN A 285 -19.50 21.81 -6.16
CA ASN A 285 -18.71 23.01 -6.41
C ASN A 285 -19.04 23.71 -7.73
N VAL A 286 -20.08 23.30 -8.45
CA VAL A 286 -20.69 23.93 -9.62
C VAL A 286 -21.98 24.65 -9.20
#